data_d9fb50346a0a33433f6e4d8985905f0f
#
_entry.id   d9fb50346a0a33433f6e4d8985905f0f
#
_cell.length_a   1.000
_cell.length_b   1.000
_cell.length_c   1.000
_cell.angle_alpha   90.00
_cell.angle_beta   90.00
_cell.angle_gamma   90.00
#
_symmetry.space_group_name_H-M   'P 1'
#
loop_
_entity.id
_entity.type
_entity.pdbx_description
1 polymer ?
#
loop_
_entity_poly.entity_id
_entity_poly.type
_entity_poly.pdbx_seq_one_letter_code
_entity_poly.pdbx_strand_id
1 'polypeptide(L)'
;MCDVTTFSAARIGVEKTPAFTSREINEHLNLLLSIAQKLGYVDKPGNLALDFGCGIGATVSAMLARGMDAHGVDVGEWWGKDHDAYWHDSPIPSEQIRSRLSATSESQYRLPYPDDHFDLIVSSQVFEHVFNYADVFRELARVMKPGAVSVHIFPGRGTPVEPHVYVPIVPLAKKDWWLRLWALVKRRHHHTWRAEFEYLRDQMRSNNYPSRMDLYAAAESAGASLTFREDVYLESYRGRPYKILQAAGHIGLRGTLAPLVQRMCQRTMVVTKGAPHDLFSER
;
A
#
# COMPACT_ATOMS: atom_id res chain seq x y z
N MET A 1 15.14 -9.37 7.96
CA MET A 1 14.20 -8.30 8.27
C MET A 1 13.92 -7.61 6.95
N CYS A 2 12.69 -7.69 6.43
CA CYS A 2 12.28 -6.80 5.37
C CYS A 2 12.31 -5.39 5.97
N ASP A 3 13.03 -4.48 5.33
CA ASP A 3 13.04 -3.07 5.71
C ASP A 3 11.69 -2.48 5.30
N VAL A 4 10.71 -2.56 6.21
CA VAL A 4 9.31 -2.13 6.00
C VAL A 4 9.13 -0.72 6.56
N THR A 5 10.21 0.05 6.63
CA THR A 5 10.26 1.29 7.41
C THR A 5 9.59 2.48 6.77
N THR A 6 8.82 2.32 5.69
CA THR A 6 8.51 3.53 4.95
C THR A 6 7.14 3.54 4.33
N PHE A 7 6.08 3.87 4.87
CA PHE A 7 4.87 4.39 4.17
C PHE A 7 3.58 4.33 5.00
N SER A 8 3.64 4.59 6.29
CA SER A 8 2.43 4.85 7.06
C SER A 8 2.56 6.17 7.82
N ALA A 9 2.51 7.28 7.09
CA ALA A 9 2.52 8.62 7.69
C ALA A 9 1.12 9.14 8.06
N ALA A 10 0.07 8.45 7.65
CA ALA A 10 -1.26 9.06 7.56
C ALA A 10 -2.07 9.13 8.86
N ARG A 11 -1.65 8.54 9.99
CA ARG A 11 -2.43 8.57 11.24
C ARG A 11 -1.63 8.77 12.53
N ILE A 12 -0.37 9.13 12.44
CA ILE A 12 0.40 9.48 13.65
C ILE A 12 0.35 10.99 13.80
N GLY A 13 -0.17 11.46 14.92
CA GLY A 13 -0.25 12.89 15.24
C GLY A 13 1.07 13.61 14.92
N VAL A 14 0.94 14.80 14.37
CA VAL A 14 1.94 15.65 13.71
C VAL A 14 3.12 16.00 14.63
N GLU A 15 3.89 15.02 15.10
CA GLU A 15 5.21 15.24 15.69
C GLU A 15 6.24 14.39 14.96
N LYS A 16 6.91 15.02 13.97
CA LYS A 16 8.16 14.58 13.33
C LYS A 16 8.16 13.16 12.75
N THR A 17 7.32 12.89 11.79
CA THR A 17 7.64 11.83 10.82
C THR A 17 8.87 12.28 10.03
N PRO A 18 9.95 11.49 9.94
CA PRO A 18 11.07 11.85 9.09
C PRO A 18 10.54 11.98 7.65
N ALA A 19 10.80 13.12 7.03
CA ALA A 19 10.48 13.32 5.63
C ALA A 19 11.18 12.22 4.83
N PHE A 20 10.42 11.48 4.02
CA PHE A 20 11.02 10.51 3.09
C PHE A 20 11.93 11.26 2.14
N THR A 21 13.12 10.75 1.93
CA THR A 21 14.02 11.30 0.93
C THR A 21 13.43 11.09 -0.46
N SER A 22 13.68 11.99 -1.37
CA SER A 22 13.30 11.86 -2.80
C SER A 22 13.79 10.52 -3.40
N ARG A 23 14.88 9.99 -2.88
CA ARG A 23 15.40 8.68 -3.27
C ARG A 23 14.48 7.55 -2.84
N GLU A 24 14.03 7.53 -1.58
CA GLU A 24 13.13 6.49 -1.05
C GLU A 24 11.78 6.49 -1.77
N ILE A 25 11.22 7.69 -2.02
CA ILE A 25 9.98 7.86 -2.78
C ILE A 25 10.15 7.30 -4.20
N ASN A 26 11.26 7.61 -4.88
CA ASN A 26 11.53 7.12 -6.22
C ASN A 26 11.78 5.59 -6.25
N GLU A 27 12.47 5.02 -5.28
CA GLU A 27 12.67 3.57 -5.17
C GLU A 27 11.32 2.85 -4.97
N HIS A 28 10.42 3.43 -4.17
CA HIS A 28 9.08 2.90 -3.97
C HIS A 28 8.22 2.98 -5.25
N LEU A 29 8.21 4.13 -5.92
CA LEU A 29 7.50 4.27 -7.20
C LEU A 29 8.05 3.31 -8.26
N ASN A 30 9.38 3.11 -8.32
CA ASN A 30 9.99 2.12 -9.21
C ASN A 30 9.47 0.70 -8.93
N LEU A 31 9.30 0.34 -7.67
CA LEU A 31 8.73 -0.95 -7.29
C LEU A 31 7.29 -1.09 -7.77
N LEU A 32 6.43 -0.10 -7.51
CA LEU A 32 5.03 -0.11 -7.94
C LEU A 32 4.90 -0.21 -9.46
N LEU A 33 5.65 0.62 -10.20
CA LEU A 33 5.65 0.60 -11.67
C LEU A 33 6.22 -0.71 -12.23
N SER A 34 7.28 -1.26 -11.64
CA SER A 34 7.83 -2.56 -12.05
C SER A 34 6.81 -3.69 -11.87
N ILE A 35 6.03 -3.67 -10.79
CA ILE A 35 4.94 -4.63 -10.58
C ILE A 35 3.85 -4.42 -11.62
N ALA A 36 3.38 -3.19 -11.81
CA ALA A 36 2.33 -2.86 -12.76
C ALA A 36 2.70 -3.28 -14.20
N GLN A 37 3.94 -3.01 -14.62
CA GLN A 37 4.45 -3.39 -15.95
C GLN A 37 4.48 -4.91 -16.15
N LYS A 38 4.90 -5.68 -15.14
CA LYS A 38 4.85 -7.15 -15.18
C LYS A 38 3.41 -7.70 -15.23
N LEU A 39 2.44 -6.90 -14.82
CA LEU A 39 1.02 -7.21 -14.84
C LEU A 39 0.31 -6.66 -16.10
N GLY A 40 1.07 -6.16 -17.07
CA GLY A 40 0.55 -5.72 -18.36
C GLY A 40 0.34 -4.21 -18.50
N TYR A 41 0.61 -3.40 -17.47
CA TYR A 41 0.58 -1.95 -17.65
C TYR A 41 1.68 -1.51 -18.62
N VAL A 42 1.29 -0.72 -19.60
CA VAL A 42 2.21 -0.08 -20.54
C VAL A 42 2.10 1.42 -20.37
N ASP A 43 3.19 2.05 -19.96
CA ASP A 43 3.24 3.50 -19.83
C ASP A 43 3.22 4.14 -21.22
N LYS A 44 2.20 4.96 -21.45
CA LYS A 44 1.97 5.66 -22.73
C LYS A 44 1.62 7.13 -22.44
N PRO A 45 2.00 8.06 -23.34
CA PRO A 45 1.52 9.43 -23.25
C PRO A 45 -0.01 9.50 -23.16
N GLY A 46 -0.51 10.28 -22.20
CA GLY A 46 -1.94 10.43 -21.95
C GLY A 46 -2.56 9.39 -21.00
N ASN A 47 -1.79 8.40 -20.52
CA ASN A 47 -2.28 7.52 -19.45
C ASN A 47 -2.45 8.32 -18.16
N LEU A 48 -3.56 8.06 -17.48
CA LEU A 48 -3.90 8.64 -16.18
C LEU A 48 -3.61 7.65 -15.06
N ALA A 49 -2.92 8.12 -14.02
CA ALA A 49 -2.60 7.31 -12.84
C ALA A 49 -3.25 7.89 -11.58
N LEU A 50 -3.69 7.00 -10.68
CA LEU A 50 -4.22 7.34 -9.36
C LEU A 50 -3.38 6.71 -8.25
N ASP A 51 -2.95 7.50 -7.29
CA ASP A 51 -2.47 7.04 -5.98
C ASP A 51 -3.65 7.02 -4.99
N PHE A 52 -4.16 5.84 -4.70
CA PHE A 52 -5.27 5.64 -3.77
C PHE A 52 -4.76 5.53 -2.33
N GLY A 53 -5.16 6.45 -1.46
CA GLY A 53 -4.57 6.63 -0.14
C GLY A 53 -3.24 7.39 -0.21
N CYS A 54 -3.24 8.51 -0.94
CA CYS A 54 -2.02 9.23 -1.31
C CYS A 54 -1.33 9.97 -0.15
N GLY A 55 -1.94 10.04 1.03
CA GLY A 55 -1.42 10.79 2.16
C GLY A 55 -1.02 12.21 1.78
N ILE A 56 0.23 12.56 1.97
CA ILE A 56 0.78 13.87 1.60
C ILE A 56 1.09 14.03 0.10
N GLY A 57 0.76 13.08 -0.75
CA GLY A 57 0.98 13.16 -2.21
C GLY A 57 2.42 12.92 -2.67
N ALA A 58 3.26 12.27 -1.88
CA ALA A 58 4.66 12.01 -2.24
C ALA A 58 4.81 11.17 -3.51
N THR A 59 4.01 10.10 -3.65
CA THR A 59 4.00 9.25 -4.86
C THR A 59 3.48 10.03 -6.07
N VAL A 60 2.45 10.85 -5.89
CA VAL A 60 1.90 11.72 -6.96
C VAL A 60 2.97 12.68 -7.45
N SER A 61 3.70 13.35 -6.53
CA SER A 61 4.81 14.21 -6.88
C SER A 61 5.87 13.50 -7.72
N ALA A 62 6.25 12.29 -7.35
CA ALA A 62 7.23 11.49 -8.08
C ALA A 62 6.72 11.03 -9.47
N MET A 63 5.44 10.71 -9.60
CA MET A 63 4.80 10.40 -10.89
C MET A 63 4.79 11.60 -11.82
N LEU A 64 4.38 12.78 -11.31
CA LEU A 64 4.39 14.04 -12.06
C LEU A 64 5.81 14.39 -12.52
N ALA A 65 6.83 14.22 -11.66
CA ALA A 65 8.23 14.46 -12.01
C ALA A 65 8.74 13.55 -13.15
N ARG A 66 8.07 12.44 -13.43
CA ARG A 66 8.34 11.53 -14.57
C ARG A 66 7.48 11.84 -15.80
N GLY A 67 6.71 12.91 -15.75
CA GLY A 67 5.82 13.28 -16.86
C GLY A 67 4.54 12.45 -16.94
N MET A 68 4.19 11.67 -15.90
CA MET A 68 2.91 10.97 -15.83
C MET A 68 1.79 11.96 -15.48
N ASP A 69 0.59 11.76 -16.02
CA ASP A 69 -0.60 12.49 -15.57
C ASP A 69 -1.19 11.78 -14.34
N ALA A 70 -0.82 12.24 -13.15
CA ALA A 70 -1.10 11.58 -11.90
C ALA A 70 -2.01 12.40 -10.99
N HIS A 71 -2.88 11.69 -10.28
CA HIS A 71 -3.79 12.20 -9.26
C HIS A 71 -3.62 11.41 -7.96
N GLY A 72 -4.02 12.01 -6.84
CA GLY A 72 -4.08 11.35 -5.55
C GLY A 72 -5.42 11.56 -4.87
N VAL A 73 -5.85 10.56 -4.11
CA VAL A 73 -7.04 10.66 -3.25
C VAL A 73 -6.78 10.04 -1.88
N ASP A 74 -7.25 10.72 -0.84
CA ASP A 74 -7.21 10.21 0.54
C ASP A 74 -8.49 10.57 1.30
N VAL A 75 -8.72 9.95 2.46
CA VAL A 75 -9.88 10.21 3.34
C VAL A 75 -9.73 11.50 4.17
N GLY A 76 -8.65 12.25 4.01
CA GLY A 76 -8.38 13.52 4.68
C GLY A 76 -7.48 14.40 3.84
N GLU A 77 -7.49 15.69 4.14
CA GLU A 77 -6.60 16.67 3.51
C GLU A 77 -5.26 16.74 4.25
N TRP A 78 -4.35 15.80 3.97
CA TRP A 78 -3.02 15.71 4.59
C TRP A 78 -1.98 16.63 3.95
N TRP A 79 -2.35 17.39 2.91
CA TRP A 79 -1.48 18.20 2.06
C TRP A 79 -1.69 19.72 2.24
N GLY A 80 -1.95 20.17 3.46
CA GLY A 80 -2.00 21.58 3.79
C GLY A 80 -0.66 22.30 3.52
N LYS A 81 -0.66 23.65 3.54
CA LYS A 81 0.55 24.45 3.28
C LYS A 81 1.71 24.13 4.22
N ASP A 82 1.43 23.71 5.44
CA ASP A 82 2.44 23.30 6.42
C ASP A 82 3.21 22.04 6.00
N HIS A 83 2.73 21.34 4.97
CA HIS A 83 3.35 20.12 4.44
C HIS A 83 4.20 20.35 3.18
N ASP A 84 4.35 21.59 2.69
CA ASP A 84 5.17 21.90 1.51
C ASP A 84 6.64 21.48 1.69
N ALA A 85 7.12 21.38 2.92
CA ALA A 85 8.44 20.87 3.24
C ALA A 85 8.68 19.42 2.76
N TYR A 86 7.64 18.61 2.60
CA TYR A 86 7.76 17.23 2.07
C TYR A 86 8.04 17.20 0.57
N TRP A 87 7.80 18.30 -0.14
CA TRP A 87 8.00 18.41 -1.59
C TRP A 87 9.17 19.30 -1.96
N HIS A 88 9.98 19.76 -0.98
CA HIS A 88 11.07 20.73 -1.21
C HIS A 88 12.10 20.26 -2.24
N ASP A 89 12.35 18.95 -2.36
CA ASP A 89 13.24 18.35 -3.34
C ASP A 89 12.54 17.96 -4.66
N SER A 90 11.23 18.21 -4.77
CA SER A 90 10.49 17.90 -5.99
C SER A 90 10.77 18.96 -7.08
N PRO A 91 10.98 18.55 -8.36
CA PRO A 91 11.03 19.48 -9.46
C PRO A 91 9.65 20.06 -9.81
N ILE A 92 8.57 19.54 -9.21
CA ILE A 92 7.19 19.98 -9.44
C ILE A 92 6.80 20.99 -8.38
N PRO A 93 6.24 22.14 -8.74
CA PRO A 93 5.75 23.13 -7.77
C PRO A 93 4.70 22.55 -6.82
N SER A 94 4.78 22.88 -5.53
CA SER A 94 3.85 22.39 -4.49
C SER A 94 2.39 22.65 -4.83
N GLU A 95 2.08 23.80 -5.43
CA GLU A 95 0.72 24.13 -5.85
C GLU A 95 0.21 23.21 -6.97
N GLN A 96 1.07 22.85 -7.90
CA GLN A 96 0.73 21.88 -8.95
C GLN A 96 0.48 20.49 -8.36
N ILE A 97 1.30 20.03 -7.41
CA ILE A 97 1.08 18.75 -6.72
C ILE A 97 -0.26 18.81 -6.00
N ARG A 98 -0.49 19.88 -5.20
CA ARG A 98 -1.72 20.04 -4.41
C ARG A 98 -2.98 20.05 -5.28
N SER A 99 -2.92 20.66 -6.46
CA SER A 99 -4.06 20.68 -7.41
C SER A 99 -4.45 19.32 -7.96
N ARG A 100 -3.60 18.30 -7.79
CA ARG A 100 -3.84 16.93 -8.20
C ARG A 100 -4.34 16.03 -7.06
N LEU A 101 -4.46 16.56 -5.85
CA LEU A 101 -4.88 15.81 -4.67
C LEU A 101 -6.35 16.13 -4.35
N SER A 102 -7.09 15.11 -3.97
CA SER A 102 -8.52 15.22 -3.64
C SER A 102 -8.82 14.46 -2.37
N ALA A 103 -9.71 14.99 -1.54
CA ALA A 103 -10.23 14.30 -0.37
C ALA A 103 -11.53 13.53 -0.69
N THR A 104 -11.71 12.40 -0.03
CA THR A 104 -12.97 11.67 0.00
C THR A 104 -13.37 11.36 1.44
N SER A 105 -14.54 10.79 1.66
CA SER A 105 -15.04 10.46 2.99
C SER A 105 -14.97 8.96 3.26
N GLU A 106 -14.49 8.56 4.44
CA GLU A 106 -14.54 7.17 4.90
C GLU A 106 -15.95 6.58 4.93
N SER A 107 -16.98 7.41 5.09
CA SER A 107 -18.38 6.97 5.15
C SER A 107 -18.99 6.68 3.80
N GLN A 108 -18.46 7.23 2.73
CA GLN A 108 -19.02 7.09 1.38
C GLN A 108 -18.08 6.45 0.37
N TYR A 109 -16.77 6.53 0.56
CA TYR A 109 -15.72 6.08 -0.36
C TYR A 109 -15.93 6.47 -1.83
N ARG A 110 -16.77 7.49 -2.08
CA ARG A 110 -17.01 7.93 -3.44
C ARG A 110 -15.84 8.76 -3.94
N LEU A 111 -15.16 8.23 -4.94
CA LEU A 111 -14.02 8.90 -5.55
C LEU A 111 -14.49 10.06 -6.45
N PRO A 112 -13.85 11.25 -6.37
CA PRO A 112 -14.27 12.45 -7.13
C PRO A 112 -13.81 12.42 -8.58
N TYR A 113 -13.89 11.25 -9.21
CA TYR A 113 -13.48 11.02 -10.59
C TYR A 113 -14.60 10.36 -11.38
N PRO A 114 -14.65 10.56 -12.73
CA PRO A 114 -15.64 9.91 -13.60
C PRO A 114 -15.38 8.40 -13.71
N ASP A 115 -16.34 7.70 -14.28
CA ASP A 115 -16.20 6.31 -14.66
C ASP A 115 -15.13 6.16 -15.76
N ASP A 116 -14.46 5.00 -15.81
CA ASP A 116 -13.49 4.66 -16.86
C ASP A 116 -12.40 5.72 -17.07
N HIS A 117 -11.82 6.20 -15.99
CA HIS A 117 -10.90 7.35 -16.02
C HIS A 117 -9.43 6.96 -15.99
N PHE A 118 -9.03 6.03 -15.12
CA PHE A 118 -7.63 5.71 -14.86
C PHE A 118 -7.15 4.47 -15.60
N ASP A 119 -5.93 4.55 -16.15
CA ASP A 119 -5.20 3.45 -16.77
C ASP A 119 -4.37 2.66 -15.74
N LEU A 120 -3.96 3.32 -14.66
CA LEU A 120 -3.21 2.75 -13.55
C LEU A 120 -3.75 3.25 -12.22
N ILE A 121 -3.99 2.33 -11.27
CA ILE A 121 -4.22 2.69 -9.87
C ILE A 121 -3.18 1.99 -9.02
N VAL A 122 -2.57 2.72 -8.11
CA VAL A 122 -1.63 2.17 -7.14
C VAL A 122 -2.07 2.54 -5.73
N SER A 123 -1.70 1.72 -4.74
CA SER A 123 -1.75 2.12 -3.34
C SER A 123 -0.68 1.40 -2.53
N SER A 124 -0.24 2.03 -1.45
CA SER A 124 0.71 1.44 -0.54
C SER A 124 0.35 1.74 0.91
N GLN A 125 0.25 0.70 1.75
CA GLN A 125 -0.09 0.83 3.17
C GLN A 125 -1.46 1.50 3.40
N VAL A 126 -2.47 1.10 2.63
CA VAL A 126 -3.83 1.64 2.68
C VAL A 126 -4.86 0.58 3.08
N PHE A 127 -4.81 -0.60 2.47
CA PHE A 127 -5.85 -1.62 2.64
C PHE A 127 -5.94 -2.19 4.06
N GLU A 128 -4.90 -2.10 4.85
CA GLU A 128 -4.92 -2.43 6.28
C GLU A 128 -5.75 -1.44 7.11
N HIS A 129 -6.04 -0.26 6.59
CA HIS A 129 -6.86 0.79 7.22
C HIS A 129 -8.29 0.85 6.69
N VAL A 130 -8.60 0.14 5.61
CA VAL A 130 -9.94 0.09 5.02
C VAL A 130 -10.84 -0.82 5.87
N PHE A 131 -12.08 -0.39 6.13
CA PHE A 131 -13.10 -1.17 6.84
C PHE A 131 -14.26 -1.61 5.94
N ASN A 132 -14.59 -0.85 4.90
CA ASN A 132 -15.62 -1.18 3.92
C ASN A 132 -15.01 -1.52 2.56
N TYR A 133 -14.52 -2.73 2.41
CA TYR A 133 -13.85 -3.20 1.19
C TYR A 133 -14.79 -3.23 -0.02
N ALA A 134 -16.07 -3.58 0.16
CA ALA A 134 -17.01 -3.68 -0.96
C ALA A 134 -17.23 -2.34 -1.65
N ASP A 135 -17.36 -1.25 -0.88
CA ASP A 135 -17.52 0.07 -1.45
C ASP A 135 -16.23 0.55 -2.12
N VAL A 136 -15.07 0.28 -1.51
CA VAL A 136 -13.78 0.60 -2.11
C VAL A 136 -13.59 -0.15 -3.44
N PHE A 137 -13.85 -1.44 -3.50
CA PHE A 137 -13.73 -2.21 -4.76
C PHE A 137 -14.71 -1.74 -5.82
N ARG A 138 -15.93 -1.35 -5.43
CA ARG A 138 -16.92 -0.79 -6.37
C ARG A 138 -16.43 0.51 -6.98
N GLU A 139 -15.88 1.40 -6.17
CA GLU A 139 -15.35 2.68 -6.65
C GLU A 139 -14.07 2.51 -7.48
N LEU A 140 -13.14 1.63 -7.05
CA LEU A 140 -11.97 1.31 -7.87
C LEU A 140 -12.39 0.76 -9.24
N ALA A 141 -13.30 -0.23 -9.26
CA ALA A 141 -13.82 -0.79 -10.52
C ALA A 141 -14.54 0.26 -11.37
N ARG A 142 -15.26 1.20 -10.75
CA ARG A 142 -15.95 2.28 -11.48
C ARG A 142 -14.96 3.21 -12.16
N VAL A 143 -13.94 3.68 -11.47
CA VAL A 143 -13.00 4.67 -12.02
C VAL A 143 -11.89 4.06 -12.90
N MET A 144 -11.70 2.76 -12.86
CA MET A 144 -10.77 2.05 -13.74
C MET A 144 -11.30 1.97 -15.17
N LYS A 145 -10.47 2.22 -16.17
CA LYS A 145 -10.75 1.88 -17.56
C LYS A 145 -10.81 0.37 -17.76
N PRO A 146 -11.54 -0.13 -18.76
CA PRO A 146 -11.38 -1.51 -19.20
C PRO A 146 -9.92 -1.82 -19.55
N GLY A 147 -9.36 -2.89 -18.96
CA GLY A 147 -7.95 -3.26 -19.14
C GLY A 147 -6.94 -2.48 -18.30
N ALA A 148 -7.39 -1.55 -17.44
CA ALA A 148 -6.52 -0.88 -16.49
C ALA A 148 -5.93 -1.84 -15.45
N VAL A 149 -4.74 -1.51 -14.94
CA VAL A 149 -4.06 -2.26 -13.87
C VAL A 149 -4.21 -1.52 -12.55
N SER A 150 -4.64 -2.23 -11.50
CA SER A 150 -4.71 -1.69 -10.15
C SER A 150 -3.87 -2.53 -9.19
N VAL A 151 -2.84 -1.94 -8.59
CA VAL A 151 -1.84 -2.63 -7.75
C VAL A 151 -1.84 -2.05 -6.35
N HIS A 152 -2.09 -2.91 -5.36
CA HIS A 152 -2.16 -2.52 -3.96
C HIS A 152 -1.17 -3.33 -3.12
N ILE A 153 -0.26 -2.64 -2.41
CA ILE A 153 0.74 -3.25 -1.54
C ILE A 153 0.42 -2.88 -0.09
N PHE A 154 0.25 -3.89 0.76
CA PHE A 154 -0.06 -3.68 2.18
C PHE A 154 0.39 -4.86 3.05
N PRO A 155 0.60 -4.68 4.37
CA PRO A 155 1.01 -5.76 5.25
C PRO A 155 -0.12 -6.78 5.43
N GLY A 156 0.23 -8.05 5.35
CA GLY A 156 -0.71 -9.14 5.61
C GLY A 156 -0.59 -9.69 7.02
N ARG A 157 -1.53 -10.55 7.42
CA ARG A 157 -1.48 -11.27 8.72
C ARG A 157 -0.22 -12.10 8.92
N GLY A 158 0.45 -12.51 7.85
CA GLY A 158 1.68 -13.30 7.90
C GLY A 158 2.96 -12.46 8.02
N THR A 159 2.86 -11.14 8.01
CA THR A 159 4.00 -10.25 8.18
C THR A 159 4.64 -10.48 9.56
N PRO A 160 5.96 -10.77 9.63
CA PRO A 160 6.60 -11.16 10.90
C PRO A 160 6.56 -10.05 11.97
N VAL A 161 6.70 -8.81 11.54
CA VAL A 161 6.70 -7.63 12.41
C VAL A 161 5.67 -6.64 11.88
N GLU A 162 4.82 -6.16 12.76
CA GLU A 162 3.83 -5.13 12.46
C GLU A 162 4.57 -3.82 12.09
N PRO A 163 4.33 -3.24 10.90
CA PRO A 163 5.18 -2.16 10.40
C PRO A 163 4.99 -0.81 11.10
N HIS A 164 3.80 -0.54 11.66
CA HIS A 164 3.50 0.75 12.28
C HIS A 164 4.10 0.89 13.69
N VAL A 165 4.04 -0.17 14.47
CA VAL A 165 4.48 -0.16 15.87
C VAL A 165 5.63 -1.12 16.17
N TYR A 166 6.11 -1.85 15.15
CA TYR A 166 7.22 -2.80 15.24
C TYR A 166 7.01 -3.89 16.31
N VAL A 167 5.78 -4.33 16.48
CA VAL A 167 5.41 -5.44 17.35
C VAL A 167 5.45 -6.73 16.52
N PRO A 168 6.17 -7.77 16.94
CA PRO A 168 6.24 -9.02 16.19
C PRO A 168 4.95 -9.80 16.27
N ILE A 169 4.75 -10.67 15.27
CA ILE A 169 3.62 -11.56 15.13
C ILE A 169 2.30 -10.78 15.00
N VAL A 170 2.06 -10.22 13.81
CA VAL A 170 0.87 -9.40 13.48
C VAL A 170 -0.45 -9.94 14.03
N PRO A 171 -0.78 -11.26 13.96
CA PRO A 171 -2.02 -11.76 14.56
C PRO A 171 -2.14 -11.54 16.08
N LEU A 172 -1.01 -11.48 16.79
CA LEU A 172 -0.97 -11.21 18.22
C LEU A 172 -0.95 -9.71 18.53
N ALA A 173 -0.57 -8.86 17.58
CA ALA A 173 -0.47 -7.41 17.78
C ALA A 173 -1.82 -6.76 18.16
N LYS A 174 -2.96 -7.44 17.94
CA LYS A 174 -4.29 -7.03 18.42
C LYS A 174 -4.66 -7.55 19.81
N LYS A 175 -3.78 -8.31 20.47
CA LYS A 175 -4.05 -8.89 21.79
C LYS A 175 -3.42 -8.04 22.88
N ASP A 176 -4.21 -7.52 23.80
CA ASP A 176 -3.77 -6.63 24.88
C ASP A 176 -2.61 -7.19 25.70
N TRP A 177 -2.64 -8.49 26.00
CA TRP A 177 -1.56 -9.12 26.77
C TRP A 177 -0.22 -9.09 26.01
N TRP A 178 -0.25 -9.24 24.68
CA TRP A 178 0.94 -9.17 23.83
C TRP A 178 1.47 -7.73 23.73
N LEU A 179 0.59 -6.76 23.55
CA LEU A 179 0.96 -5.34 23.55
C LEU A 179 1.52 -4.88 24.89
N ARG A 180 0.96 -5.36 26.03
CA ARG A 180 1.51 -5.07 27.38
C ARG A 180 2.92 -5.63 27.53
N LEU A 181 3.18 -6.85 27.09
CA LEU A 181 4.53 -7.44 27.11
C LEU A 181 5.51 -6.56 26.31
N TRP A 182 5.13 -6.14 25.11
CA TRP A 182 5.98 -5.30 24.28
C TRP A 182 6.14 -3.89 24.81
N ALA A 183 5.13 -3.30 25.41
CA ALA A 183 5.23 -2.01 26.07
C ALA A 183 6.22 -2.03 27.27
N LEU A 184 6.32 -3.16 27.97
CA LEU A 184 7.33 -3.34 29.03
C LEU A 184 8.76 -3.44 28.48
N VAL A 185 8.95 -4.11 27.34
CA VAL A 185 10.26 -4.39 26.74
C VAL A 185 10.79 -3.20 25.93
N LYS A 186 9.90 -2.54 25.18
CA LYS A 186 10.29 -1.59 24.13
C LYS A 186 9.90 -0.16 24.41
N ARG A 187 9.79 0.39 25.46
CA ARG A 187 9.48 1.82 25.76
C ARG A 187 10.04 2.79 24.70
N ARG A 188 9.54 2.67 23.46
CA ARG A 188 10.12 3.33 22.29
C ARG A 188 9.59 4.75 22.11
N HIS A 189 8.29 4.94 22.38
CA HIS A 189 7.59 6.20 22.14
C HIS A 189 7.29 6.95 23.44
N HIS A 190 7.18 6.24 24.56
CA HIS A 190 6.80 6.82 25.84
C HIS A 190 7.69 6.34 26.99
N HIS A 191 7.87 7.20 28.01
CA HIS A 191 8.72 6.90 29.17
C HIS A 191 8.14 5.84 30.11
N THR A 192 6.81 5.64 30.11
CA THR A 192 6.14 4.64 30.95
C THR A 192 5.54 3.54 30.12
N TRP A 193 5.57 2.30 30.64
CA TRP A 193 4.99 1.16 29.93
C TRP A 193 3.47 1.30 29.71
N ARG A 194 2.77 2.02 30.60
CA ARG A 194 1.32 2.24 30.46
C ARG A 194 1.00 3.16 29.28
N ALA A 195 1.72 4.27 29.19
CA ALA A 195 1.58 5.19 28.07
C ALA A 195 1.98 4.52 26.73
N GLU A 196 3.07 3.73 26.74
CA GLU A 196 3.46 2.94 25.56
C GLU A 196 2.40 1.92 25.18
N PHE A 197 1.79 1.21 26.13
CA PHE A 197 0.71 0.26 25.88
C PHE A 197 -0.52 0.94 25.27
N GLU A 198 -0.96 2.07 25.82
CA GLU A 198 -2.10 2.82 25.29
C GLU A 198 -1.81 3.28 23.86
N TYR A 199 -0.63 3.79 23.59
CA TYR A 199 -0.18 4.15 22.25
C TYR A 199 -0.23 2.96 21.29
N LEU A 200 0.40 1.84 21.64
CA LEU A 200 0.40 0.63 20.80
C LEU A 200 -1.04 0.13 20.52
N ARG A 201 -1.88 0.13 21.55
CA ARG A 201 -3.27 -0.31 21.44
C ARG A 201 -4.09 0.60 20.52
N ASP A 202 -3.88 1.90 20.60
CA ASP A 202 -4.58 2.89 19.81
C ASP A 202 -4.18 2.78 18.33
N GLN A 203 -2.88 2.68 18.05
CA GLN A 203 -2.38 2.42 16.70
C GLN A 203 -2.97 1.13 16.10
N MET A 204 -3.09 0.06 16.89
CA MET A 204 -3.63 -1.22 16.42
C MET A 204 -5.13 -1.22 16.17
N ARG A 205 -5.89 -0.26 16.72
CA ARG A 205 -7.33 -0.11 16.45
C ARG A 205 -7.62 0.36 15.02
N SER A 206 -6.74 1.17 14.46
CA SER A 206 -6.89 1.67 13.09
C SER A 206 -6.50 0.67 12.01
N ASN A 207 -5.94 -0.50 12.37
CA ASN A 207 -5.48 -1.51 11.42
C ASN A 207 -6.44 -2.70 11.37
N ASN A 208 -6.87 -3.08 10.18
CA ASN A 208 -7.84 -4.17 10.01
C ASN A 208 -7.18 -5.51 9.65
N TYR A 209 -6.11 -5.55 8.92
CA TYR A 209 -5.46 -6.79 8.42
C TYR A 209 -6.44 -7.80 7.84
N PRO A 210 -7.07 -7.54 6.70
CA PRO A 210 -8.09 -8.41 6.12
C PRO A 210 -7.55 -9.80 5.78
N SER A 211 -8.40 -10.81 5.85
CA SER A 211 -8.08 -12.09 5.26
C SER A 211 -8.24 -12.04 3.73
N ARG A 212 -7.60 -12.95 3.00
CA ARG A 212 -7.82 -13.07 1.56
C ARG A 212 -9.28 -13.36 1.23
N MET A 213 -9.93 -14.19 2.04
CA MET A 213 -11.35 -14.56 1.86
C MET A 213 -12.27 -13.35 1.99
N ASP A 214 -12.03 -12.47 3.00
CA ASP A 214 -12.82 -11.26 3.16
C ASP A 214 -12.68 -10.34 1.94
N LEU A 215 -11.46 -10.21 1.40
CA LEU A 215 -11.19 -9.41 0.22
C LEU A 215 -11.82 -10.01 -1.05
N TYR A 216 -11.73 -11.33 -1.25
CA TYR A 216 -12.40 -11.99 -2.38
C TYR A 216 -13.91 -11.81 -2.33
N ALA A 217 -14.54 -12.06 -1.17
CA ALA A 217 -15.98 -11.90 -1.01
C ALA A 217 -16.44 -10.44 -1.26
N ALA A 218 -15.67 -9.47 -0.78
CA ALA A 218 -15.96 -8.06 -0.99
C ALA A 218 -15.80 -7.65 -2.47
N ALA A 219 -14.76 -8.12 -3.16
CA ALA A 219 -14.54 -7.84 -4.57
C ALA A 219 -15.64 -8.46 -5.45
N GLU A 220 -16.00 -9.72 -5.19
CA GLU A 220 -17.10 -10.40 -5.88
C GLU A 220 -18.42 -9.64 -5.72
N SER A 221 -18.75 -9.21 -4.50
CA SER A 221 -19.97 -8.41 -4.23
C SER A 221 -19.99 -7.05 -4.93
N ALA A 222 -18.83 -6.54 -5.27
CA ALA A 222 -18.63 -5.28 -5.98
C ALA A 222 -18.54 -5.44 -7.51
N GLY A 223 -18.60 -6.67 -8.03
CA GLY A 223 -18.40 -6.95 -9.46
C GLY A 223 -16.96 -6.73 -9.93
N ALA A 224 -15.99 -6.75 -9.02
CA ALA A 224 -14.57 -6.66 -9.31
C ALA A 224 -13.90 -8.03 -9.19
N SER A 225 -12.84 -8.24 -9.94
CA SER A 225 -11.98 -9.41 -9.79
C SER A 225 -10.70 -9.05 -9.09
N LEU A 226 -10.18 -9.98 -8.32
CA LEU A 226 -8.97 -9.76 -7.55
C LEU A 226 -8.06 -10.99 -7.57
N THR A 227 -6.76 -10.76 -7.63
CA THR A 227 -5.73 -11.78 -7.51
C THR A 227 -4.61 -11.31 -6.59
N PHE A 228 -3.87 -12.26 -6.00
CA PHE A 228 -2.69 -11.95 -5.19
C PHE A 228 -1.43 -12.39 -5.92
N ARG A 229 -0.49 -11.46 -6.08
CA ARG A 229 0.73 -11.61 -6.88
C ARG A 229 1.99 -11.28 -6.07
N GLU A 230 2.14 -11.91 -4.91
CA GLU A 230 3.35 -11.80 -4.08
C GLU A 230 4.59 -12.35 -4.79
N ASP A 231 4.41 -13.23 -5.78
CA ASP A 231 5.46 -13.68 -6.69
C ASP A 231 6.08 -12.51 -7.46
N VAL A 232 5.22 -11.67 -8.07
CA VAL A 232 5.65 -10.48 -8.83
C VAL A 232 6.32 -9.44 -7.92
N TYR A 233 5.79 -9.25 -6.71
CA TYR A 233 6.41 -8.37 -5.70
C TYR A 233 7.84 -8.83 -5.39
N LEU A 234 8.03 -10.10 -5.07
CA LEU A 234 9.34 -10.64 -4.72
C LEU A 234 10.36 -10.46 -5.85
N GLU A 235 9.95 -10.71 -7.08
CA GLU A 235 10.80 -10.53 -8.26
C GLU A 235 11.15 -9.06 -8.54
N SER A 236 10.25 -8.14 -8.22
CA SER A 236 10.46 -6.71 -8.43
C SER A 236 11.28 -6.09 -7.31
N TYR A 237 10.99 -6.45 -6.05
CA TYR A 237 11.68 -5.93 -4.87
C TYR A 237 13.13 -6.43 -4.76
N ARG A 238 13.41 -7.68 -5.15
CA ARG A 238 14.73 -8.34 -5.09
C ARG A 238 15.47 -8.24 -3.75
N GLY A 239 14.74 -8.05 -2.67
CA GLY A 239 15.26 -7.95 -1.30
C GLY A 239 15.66 -9.31 -0.72
N ARG A 240 15.90 -9.36 0.61
CA ARG A 240 16.31 -10.60 1.32
C ARG A 240 15.41 -11.81 1.06
N PRO A 241 14.06 -11.69 1.08
CA PRO A 241 13.19 -12.84 0.79
C PRO A 241 13.42 -13.44 -0.61
N TYR A 242 13.62 -12.61 -1.61
CA TYR A 242 13.95 -13.07 -2.97
C TYR A 242 15.29 -13.81 -3.02
N LYS A 243 16.31 -13.29 -2.34
CA LYS A 243 17.64 -13.94 -2.26
C LYS A 243 17.57 -15.28 -1.58
N ILE A 244 16.73 -15.43 -0.54
CA ILE A 244 16.48 -16.73 0.11
C ILE A 244 15.86 -17.71 -0.88
N LEU A 245 14.87 -17.29 -1.67
CA LEU A 245 14.25 -18.15 -2.68
C LEU A 245 15.20 -18.51 -3.83
N GLN A 246 16.09 -17.59 -4.22
CA GLN A 246 17.15 -17.91 -5.20
C GLN A 246 18.10 -18.98 -4.66
N ALA A 247 18.61 -18.79 -3.44
CA ALA A 247 19.49 -19.77 -2.79
C ALA A 247 18.81 -21.15 -2.64
N ALA A 248 17.53 -21.14 -2.24
CA ALA A 248 16.73 -22.37 -2.16
C ALA A 248 16.54 -23.04 -3.54
N GLY A 249 16.52 -22.26 -4.61
CA GLY A 249 16.44 -22.77 -5.99
C GLY A 249 17.64 -23.61 -6.37
N HIS A 250 18.84 -23.21 -5.95
CA HIS A 250 20.08 -23.96 -6.23
C HIS A 250 20.11 -25.36 -5.58
N ILE A 251 19.32 -25.58 -4.54
CA ILE A 251 19.23 -26.87 -3.82
C ILE A 251 17.84 -27.52 -3.99
N GLY A 252 17.05 -27.10 -4.97
CA GLY A 252 15.75 -27.68 -5.32
C GLY A 252 14.60 -27.40 -4.32
N LEU A 253 14.78 -26.53 -3.32
CA LEU A 253 13.78 -26.24 -2.28
C LEU A 253 12.92 -25.01 -2.55
N ARG A 254 13.06 -24.36 -3.72
CA ARG A 254 12.31 -23.12 -4.04
C ARG A 254 10.81 -23.34 -3.95
N GLY A 255 10.27 -24.41 -4.52
CA GLY A 255 8.85 -24.72 -4.53
C GLY A 255 8.27 -24.89 -3.12
N THR A 256 9.02 -25.50 -2.22
CA THR A 256 8.60 -25.72 -0.82
C THR A 256 8.64 -24.45 0.01
N LEU A 257 9.64 -23.59 -0.19
CA LEU A 257 9.82 -22.37 0.60
C LEU A 257 9.05 -21.17 0.05
N ALA A 258 8.72 -21.13 -1.25
CA ALA A 258 8.03 -20.02 -1.86
C ALA A 258 6.71 -19.65 -1.16
N PRO A 259 5.79 -20.58 -0.84
CA PRO A 259 4.54 -20.25 -0.16
C PRO A 259 4.75 -19.64 1.23
N LEU A 260 5.77 -20.10 1.96
CA LEU A 260 6.11 -19.56 3.28
C LEU A 260 6.65 -18.13 3.17
N VAL A 261 7.61 -17.91 2.27
CA VAL A 261 8.22 -16.60 2.05
C VAL A 261 7.17 -15.60 1.56
N GLN A 262 6.30 -15.98 0.64
CA GLN A 262 5.19 -15.15 0.15
C GLN A 262 4.23 -14.75 1.28
N ARG A 263 3.95 -15.66 2.23
CA ARG A 263 3.13 -15.34 3.40
C ARG A 263 3.75 -14.30 4.32
N MET A 264 5.07 -14.25 4.38
CA MET A 264 5.83 -13.33 5.23
C MET A 264 6.11 -11.97 4.57
N CYS A 265 5.87 -11.85 3.28
CA CYS A 265 6.02 -10.60 2.55
C CYS A 265 4.76 -9.73 2.61
N GLN A 266 4.88 -8.53 2.09
CA GLN A 266 3.70 -7.69 1.88
C GLN A 266 2.74 -8.34 0.89
N ARG A 267 1.44 -8.16 1.12
CA ARG A 267 0.42 -8.52 0.15
C ARG A 267 0.56 -7.67 -1.08
N THR A 268 0.47 -8.30 -2.22
CA THR A 268 0.37 -7.61 -3.51
C THR A 268 -0.93 -8.03 -4.16
N MET A 269 -1.92 -7.19 -3.99
CA MET A 269 -3.27 -7.40 -4.51
C MET A 269 -3.42 -6.66 -5.83
N VAL A 270 -3.97 -7.33 -6.81
CA VAL A 270 -4.29 -6.78 -8.13
C VAL A 270 -5.79 -6.82 -8.30
N VAL A 271 -6.38 -5.67 -8.58
CA VAL A 271 -7.81 -5.54 -8.86
C VAL A 271 -8.00 -5.26 -10.34
N THR A 272 -9.00 -5.92 -10.94
CA THR A 272 -9.38 -5.71 -12.34
C THR A 272 -10.88 -5.48 -12.45
N LYS A 273 -11.29 -4.70 -13.46
CA LYS A 273 -12.67 -4.41 -13.74
C LYS A 273 -13.31 -5.60 -14.48
N GLY A 274 -14.45 -6.09 -13.96
CA GLY A 274 -15.20 -7.20 -14.57
C GLY A 274 -14.67 -8.59 -14.20
N ALA A 275 -15.21 -9.63 -14.86
CA ALA A 275 -14.77 -11.01 -14.66
C ALA A 275 -13.27 -11.15 -14.97
N PRO A 276 -12.57 -12.10 -14.33
CA PRO A 276 -11.17 -12.32 -14.64
C PRO A 276 -11.04 -12.62 -16.13
N HIS A 277 -10.64 -11.61 -16.89
CA HIS A 277 -10.08 -11.90 -18.19
C HIS A 277 -8.83 -12.71 -17.94
N ASP A 278 -8.64 -13.77 -18.73
CA ASP A 278 -7.43 -14.60 -18.74
C ASP A 278 -6.17 -13.79 -19.08
N LEU A 279 -5.88 -12.75 -18.28
CA LEU A 279 -4.63 -12.00 -18.37
C LEU A 279 -3.42 -12.92 -18.08
N PHE A 280 -3.65 -14.19 -17.75
CA PHE A 280 -2.63 -15.15 -17.34
C PHE A 280 -2.73 -16.52 -18.03
N SER A 281 -3.54 -16.68 -19.08
CA SER A 281 -3.70 -17.98 -19.77
C SER A 281 -2.60 -18.28 -20.78
N GLU A 282 -1.66 -17.35 -21.05
CA GLU A 282 -0.54 -17.60 -21.95
C GLU A 282 0.79 -17.19 -21.30
N ARG A 283 1.37 -18.12 -20.49
CA ARG A 283 2.83 -18.35 -20.42
C ARG A 283 3.15 -19.61 -19.63
#